data_6fe18eeccdc40152a3968e028701f9fe
#
_entry.id   6fe18eeccdc40152a3968e028701f9fe
#
_cell.length_a   1.000
_cell.length_b   1.000
_cell.length_c   1.000
_cell.angle_alpha   90.00
_cell.angle_beta   90.00
_cell.angle_gamma   90.00
#
_symmetry.space_group_name_H-M   'P 1'
#
loop_
_entity.id
_entity.type
_entity.pdbx_description
1 polymer ?
#
loop_
_entity_poly.entity_id
_entity_poly.type
_entity_poly.pdbx_seq_one_letter_code
_entity_poly.pdbx_strand_id
1 'polypeptide(L)'
;MAEFTVTFDETTFDETVDVIVAGSGGGITGAYTAAREGLSVALLEAGDKFGGTTAYSGGGGMWFPCNAVLRRAGSDDTIEAALTYFRAVVGDRTPEDLQETFVRGGTALIDYLEADEAFQFTVLPWPDYFGKAPRARLDGMRHIVATPLPAEHLGSDAALVRGPLDNEWFGTPAPELLVG
;
A
#
# COMPACT_ATOMS: atom_id res chain seq x y z
N MET A 1 31.85 -9.49 16.27
CA MET A 1 30.37 -9.44 16.19
C MET A 1 29.85 -9.96 17.51
N ALA A 2 29.10 -9.17 18.26
CA ALA A 2 28.49 -9.64 19.50
C ALA A 2 27.28 -10.53 19.12
N GLU A 3 27.32 -11.77 19.58
CA GLU A 3 26.24 -12.70 19.44
C GLU A 3 25.14 -12.30 20.43
N PHE A 4 23.99 -11.86 19.90
CA PHE A 4 22.83 -11.51 20.72
C PHE A 4 22.06 -12.80 20.99
N THR A 5 22.27 -13.42 22.14
CA THR A 5 21.48 -14.58 22.57
C THR A 5 20.30 -14.06 23.39
N VAL A 6 19.10 -14.13 22.80
CA VAL A 6 17.88 -13.90 23.59
C VAL A 6 17.51 -15.24 24.25
N THR A 7 17.72 -15.34 25.56
CA THR A 7 17.17 -16.44 26.35
C THR A 7 15.74 -16.08 26.75
N PHE A 8 14.77 -16.79 26.20
CA PHE A 8 13.41 -16.77 26.72
C PHE A 8 13.39 -17.68 27.98
N ASP A 9 13.25 -17.07 29.15
CA ASP A 9 12.85 -17.79 30.34
C ASP A 9 11.41 -18.31 30.14
N GLU A 10 10.94 -19.30 30.88
CA GLU A 10 9.58 -19.87 30.69
C GLU A 10 8.52 -18.77 30.72
N THR A 11 8.29 -18.16 29.56
CA THR A 11 7.38 -17.03 29.42
C THR A 11 5.98 -17.57 29.20
N THR A 12 5.09 -17.31 30.15
CA THR A 12 3.65 -17.48 29.92
C THR A 12 3.22 -16.37 28.98
N PHE A 13 2.70 -16.76 27.81
CA PHE A 13 2.11 -15.82 26.87
C PHE A 13 0.64 -15.57 27.25
N ASP A 14 0.21 -14.32 27.16
CA ASP A 14 -1.18 -13.93 27.44
C ASP A 14 -2.13 -14.41 26.35
N GLU A 15 -1.66 -14.44 25.09
CA GLU A 15 -2.42 -14.85 23.92
C GLU A 15 -1.57 -15.68 22.96
N THR A 16 -2.25 -16.52 22.18
CA THR A 16 -1.66 -17.28 21.08
C THR A 16 -2.47 -17.01 19.83
N VAL A 17 -1.79 -16.62 18.76
CA VAL A 17 -2.39 -16.35 17.44
C VAL A 17 -1.57 -17.03 16.34
N ASP A 18 -2.19 -17.24 15.18
CA ASP A 18 -1.51 -17.85 14.02
C ASP A 18 -0.49 -16.89 13.40
N VAL A 19 -0.79 -15.58 13.40
CA VAL A 19 0.06 -14.56 12.75
C VAL A 19 0.19 -13.32 13.63
N ILE A 20 1.42 -12.88 13.85
CA ILE A 20 1.71 -11.59 14.47
C ILE A 20 2.25 -10.65 13.40
N VAL A 21 1.63 -9.48 13.30
CA VAL A 21 2.07 -8.40 12.40
C VAL A 21 2.58 -7.23 13.22
N ALA A 22 3.83 -6.86 13.03
CA ALA A 22 4.46 -5.74 13.70
C ALA A 22 4.40 -4.47 12.84
N GLY A 23 3.63 -3.49 13.29
CA GLY A 23 3.44 -2.20 12.64
C GLY A 23 2.24 -2.16 11.69
N SER A 24 1.43 -1.13 11.84
CA SER A 24 0.16 -0.94 11.11
C SER A 24 0.28 -0.16 9.79
N GLY A 25 1.45 0.37 9.44
CA GLY A 25 1.64 1.07 8.17
C GLY A 25 1.54 0.12 6.98
N GLY A 26 2.65 -0.52 6.60
CA GLY A 26 2.64 -1.53 5.54
C GLY A 26 2.09 -2.89 5.97
N GLY A 27 2.11 -3.20 7.27
CA GLY A 27 1.70 -4.50 7.81
C GLY A 27 0.21 -4.79 7.73
N ILE A 28 -0.63 -3.76 7.67
CA ILE A 28 -2.10 -3.90 7.69
C ILE A 28 -2.62 -4.79 6.54
N THR A 29 -2.03 -4.71 5.36
CA THR A 29 -2.42 -5.55 4.22
C THR A 29 -2.13 -7.03 4.49
N GLY A 30 -0.99 -7.33 5.13
CA GLY A 30 -0.66 -8.69 5.55
C GLY A 30 -1.59 -9.22 6.63
N ALA A 31 -1.89 -8.40 7.64
CA ALA A 31 -2.85 -8.73 8.69
C ALA A 31 -4.25 -9.03 8.12
N TYR A 32 -4.72 -8.15 7.24
CA TYR A 32 -6.00 -8.34 6.53
C TYR A 32 -6.02 -9.65 5.73
N THR A 33 -4.96 -9.91 4.95
CA THR A 33 -4.88 -11.12 4.13
C THR A 33 -4.94 -12.37 4.98
N ALA A 34 -4.15 -12.42 6.08
CA ALA A 34 -4.17 -13.56 6.99
C ALA A 34 -5.54 -13.77 7.64
N ALA A 35 -6.18 -12.69 8.11
CA ALA A 35 -7.52 -12.76 8.70
C ALA A 35 -8.58 -13.21 7.69
N ARG A 36 -8.48 -12.74 6.44
CA ARG A 36 -9.39 -13.16 5.36
C ARG A 36 -9.27 -14.65 5.03
N GLU A 37 -8.07 -15.21 5.17
CA GLU A 37 -7.82 -16.66 5.02
C GLU A 37 -8.23 -17.46 6.27
N GLY A 38 -8.83 -16.82 7.26
CA GLY A 38 -9.38 -17.49 8.45
C GLY A 38 -8.38 -17.71 9.59
N LEU A 39 -7.22 -17.08 9.53
CA LEU A 39 -6.21 -17.16 10.58
C LEU A 39 -6.50 -16.13 11.69
N SER A 40 -6.15 -16.47 12.91
CA SER A 40 -6.14 -15.53 14.03
C SER A 40 -4.93 -14.62 13.92
N VAL A 41 -5.15 -13.30 14.03
CA VAL A 41 -4.12 -12.30 13.79
C VAL A 41 -4.03 -11.30 14.91
N ALA A 42 -2.81 -11.02 15.38
CA ALA A 42 -2.51 -9.88 16.24
C ALA A 42 -1.73 -8.82 15.44
N LEU A 43 -2.31 -7.62 15.29
CA LEU A 43 -1.63 -6.47 14.71
C LEU A 43 -1.14 -5.55 15.84
N LEU A 44 0.17 -5.45 16.00
CA LEU A 44 0.82 -4.65 17.03
C LEU A 44 1.31 -3.33 16.44
N GLU A 45 0.96 -2.23 17.09
CA GLU A 45 1.43 -0.89 16.72
C GLU A 45 2.24 -0.29 17.88
N ALA A 46 3.41 0.26 17.57
CA ALA A 46 4.29 0.87 18.57
C ALA A 46 3.84 2.26 19.00
N GLY A 47 3.05 2.93 18.16
CA GLY A 47 2.50 4.25 18.43
C GLY A 47 1.13 4.20 19.08
N ASP A 48 0.62 5.35 19.41
CA ASP A 48 -0.73 5.55 19.96
C ASP A 48 -1.84 5.50 18.87
N LYS A 49 -1.44 5.45 17.59
CA LYS A 49 -2.34 5.46 16.42
C LYS A 49 -1.84 4.56 15.31
N PHE A 50 -2.79 3.92 14.63
CA PHE A 50 -2.54 3.13 13.43
C PHE A 50 -2.16 3.99 12.24
N GLY A 51 -1.37 3.42 11.31
CA GLY A 51 -1.02 4.02 10.03
C GLY A 51 0.48 4.22 9.82
N GLY A 52 1.28 4.25 10.88
CA GLY A 52 2.73 4.41 10.79
C GLY A 52 3.16 5.57 9.89
N THR A 53 4.25 5.42 9.16
CA THR A 53 4.72 6.41 8.19
C THR A 53 3.88 6.43 6.89
N THR A 54 3.13 5.36 6.62
CA THR A 54 2.23 5.30 5.45
C THR A 54 1.16 6.39 5.51
N ALA A 55 0.62 6.68 6.70
CA ALA A 55 -0.35 7.75 6.91
C ALA A 55 0.20 9.15 6.59
N TYR A 56 1.51 9.31 6.57
CA TYR A 56 2.19 10.56 6.22
C TYR A 56 2.53 10.66 4.73
N SER A 57 2.13 9.68 3.92
CA SER A 57 2.31 9.73 2.48
C SER A 57 1.54 10.91 1.87
N GLY A 58 2.16 11.62 0.93
CA GLY A 58 1.59 12.81 0.29
C GLY A 58 0.38 12.56 -0.61
N GLY A 59 -0.09 11.34 -0.76
CA GLY A 59 -1.24 11.05 -1.62
C GLY A 59 -1.61 9.57 -1.72
N GLY A 60 -0.84 8.67 -1.11
CA GLY A 60 -1.13 7.23 -1.14
C GLY A 60 -1.14 6.62 -2.54
N GLY A 61 -0.56 7.29 -3.53
CA GLY A 61 -0.52 6.81 -4.91
C GLY A 61 0.33 5.55 -5.05
N MET A 62 -0.19 4.57 -5.78
CA MET A 62 0.45 3.28 -6.02
C MET A 62 0.67 3.07 -7.51
N TRP A 63 1.88 2.68 -7.89
CA TRP A 63 2.22 2.36 -9.28
C TRP A 63 2.02 0.85 -9.50
N PHE A 64 0.84 0.48 -9.99
CA PHE A 64 0.49 -0.89 -10.37
C PHE A 64 -0.15 -0.88 -11.76
N PRO A 65 0.66 -0.99 -12.83
CA PRO A 65 0.16 -0.94 -14.19
C PRO A 65 -0.76 -2.13 -14.51
N CYS A 66 -1.60 -1.97 -15.51
CA CYS A 66 -2.44 -3.02 -16.09
C CYS A 66 -3.44 -3.68 -15.12
N ASN A 67 -3.75 -3.09 -13.97
CA ASN A 67 -4.76 -3.60 -13.06
C ASN A 67 -6.20 -3.34 -13.56
N ALA A 68 -7.19 -3.93 -12.90
CA ALA A 68 -8.59 -3.83 -13.31
C ALA A 68 -9.13 -2.39 -13.26
N VAL A 69 -8.68 -1.58 -12.28
CA VAL A 69 -9.10 -0.17 -12.15
C VAL A 69 -8.69 0.62 -13.38
N LEU A 70 -7.43 0.49 -13.80
CA LEU A 70 -6.90 1.19 -14.97
C LEU A 70 -7.55 0.69 -16.28
N ARG A 71 -7.79 -0.62 -16.41
CA ARG A 71 -8.48 -1.20 -17.56
C ARG A 71 -9.93 -0.68 -17.67
N ARG A 72 -10.66 -0.61 -16.56
CA ARG A 72 -12.01 -0.01 -16.52
C ARG A 72 -12.02 1.46 -16.92
N ALA A 73 -10.92 2.17 -16.63
CA ALA A 73 -10.73 3.57 -17.02
C ALA A 73 -10.23 3.75 -18.47
N GLY A 74 -10.05 2.67 -19.22
CA GLY A 74 -9.65 2.72 -20.63
C GLY A 74 -8.15 2.66 -20.89
N SER A 75 -7.33 2.24 -19.91
CA SER A 75 -5.90 2.03 -20.15
C SER A 75 -5.65 0.94 -21.17
N ASP A 76 -4.83 1.23 -22.15
CA ASP A 76 -4.33 0.31 -23.19
C ASP A 76 -2.92 -0.21 -22.90
N ASP A 77 -2.42 0.02 -21.67
CA ASP A 77 -1.07 -0.41 -21.27
C ASP A 77 -0.94 -1.93 -21.26
N THR A 78 0.29 -2.41 -21.48
CA THR A 78 0.61 -3.83 -21.46
C THR A 78 1.70 -4.12 -20.44
N ILE A 79 1.70 -5.34 -19.92
CA ILE A 79 2.73 -5.80 -18.98
C ILE A 79 4.13 -5.64 -19.58
N GLU A 80 4.29 -5.91 -20.87
CA GLU A 80 5.57 -5.80 -21.58
C GLU A 80 6.05 -4.35 -21.66
N ALA A 81 5.13 -3.40 -21.91
CA ALA A 81 5.46 -1.97 -21.93
C ALA A 81 5.79 -1.47 -20.51
N ALA A 82 5.05 -1.91 -19.51
CA ALA A 82 5.29 -1.59 -18.11
C ALA A 82 6.64 -2.15 -17.63
N LEU A 83 6.95 -3.41 -17.95
CA LEU A 83 8.25 -4.03 -17.65
C LEU A 83 9.41 -3.31 -18.34
N THR A 84 9.24 -2.90 -19.61
CA THR A 84 10.26 -2.15 -20.33
C THR A 84 10.60 -0.84 -19.62
N TYR A 85 9.58 -0.10 -19.19
CA TYR A 85 9.76 1.11 -18.39
C TYR A 85 10.42 0.81 -17.04
N PHE A 86 9.87 -0.15 -16.30
CA PHE A 86 10.31 -0.48 -14.94
C PHE A 86 11.78 -0.91 -14.92
N ARG A 87 12.18 -1.81 -15.83
CA ARG A 87 13.57 -2.27 -15.98
C ARG A 87 14.52 -1.15 -16.35
N ALA A 88 14.11 -0.24 -17.24
CA ALA A 88 14.93 0.92 -17.60
C ALA A 88 15.17 1.89 -16.44
N VAL A 89 14.20 2.01 -15.53
CA VAL A 89 14.29 2.88 -14.35
C VAL A 89 15.04 2.22 -13.20
N VAL A 90 14.76 0.96 -12.92
CA VAL A 90 15.36 0.20 -11.80
C VAL A 90 16.79 -0.23 -12.15
N GLY A 91 17.04 -0.65 -13.39
CA GLY A 91 18.34 -1.19 -13.81
C GLY A 91 18.68 -2.46 -13.04
N ASP A 92 19.94 -2.57 -12.66
CA ASP A 92 20.51 -3.73 -11.93
C ASP A 92 20.41 -3.63 -10.40
N ARG A 93 19.73 -2.61 -9.87
CA ARG A 93 19.56 -2.40 -8.42
C ARG A 93 18.67 -3.45 -7.75
N THR A 94 17.89 -4.15 -8.53
CA THR A 94 17.03 -5.24 -8.07
C THR A 94 17.08 -6.37 -9.10
N PRO A 95 17.12 -7.64 -8.69
CA PRO A 95 17.07 -8.79 -9.60
C PRO A 95 15.87 -8.74 -10.56
N GLU A 96 16.04 -9.16 -11.80
CA GLU A 96 15.00 -9.06 -12.84
C GLU A 96 13.75 -9.87 -12.52
N ASP A 97 13.90 -11.02 -11.88
CA ASP A 97 12.79 -11.89 -11.46
C ASP A 97 11.89 -11.19 -10.40
N LEU A 98 12.49 -10.43 -9.48
CA LEU A 98 11.74 -9.62 -8.52
C LEU A 98 11.04 -8.46 -9.21
N GLN A 99 11.68 -7.80 -10.18
CA GLN A 99 11.07 -6.75 -10.98
C GLN A 99 9.84 -7.28 -11.74
N GLU A 100 9.97 -8.43 -12.36
CA GLU A 100 8.87 -9.09 -13.08
C GLU A 100 7.74 -9.51 -12.13
N THR A 101 8.09 -10.10 -10.99
CA THR A 101 7.13 -10.50 -9.95
C THR A 101 6.33 -9.28 -9.47
N PHE A 102 6.98 -8.15 -9.21
CA PHE A 102 6.30 -6.93 -8.79
C PHE A 102 5.29 -6.43 -9.84
N VAL A 103 5.72 -6.31 -11.09
CA VAL A 103 4.86 -5.75 -12.16
C VAL A 103 3.68 -6.68 -12.46
N ARG A 104 3.90 -8.00 -12.54
CA ARG A 104 2.84 -8.98 -12.79
C ARG A 104 1.94 -9.20 -11.58
N GLY A 105 2.54 -9.29 -10.40
CA GLY A 105 1.81 -9.52 -9.15
C GLY A 105 0.91 -8.37 -8.74
N GLY A 106 1.28 -7.13 -9.08
CA GLY A 106 0.49 -5.95 -8.74
C GLY A 106 -0.94 -5.99 -9.28
N THR A 107 -1.15 -6.57 -10.46
CA THR A 107 -2.50 -6.74 -11.03
C THR A 107 -3.34 -7.69 -10.16
N ALA A 108 -2.80 -8.85 -9.82
CA ALA A 108 -3.50 -9.84 -9.01
C ALA A 108 -3.76 -9.33 -7.58
N LEU A 109 -2.85 -8.55 -7.01
CA LEU A 109 -3.04 -7.92 -5.70
C LEU A 109 -4.24 -6.98 -5.70
N ILE A 110 -4.37 -6.12 -6.70
CA ILE A 110 -5.49 -5.17 -6.76
C ILE A 110 -6.81 -5.91 -6.98
N ASP A 111 -6.84 -6.90 -7.86
CA ASP A 111 -8.03 -7.73 -8.09
C ASP A 111 -8.45 -8.48 -6.80
N TYR A 112 -7.48 -8.97 -6.01
CA TYR A 112 -7.72 -9.60 -4.72
C TYR A 112 -8.30 -8.63 -3.68
N LEU A 113 -7.75 -7.42 -3.59
CA LEU A 113 -8.24 -6.42 -2.63
C LEU A 113 -9.63 -5.90 -3.03
N GLU A 114 -9.86 -5.54 -4.29
CA GLU A 114 -11.17 -5.06 -4.78
C GLU A 114 -12.30 -6.10 -4.69
N ALA A 115 -11.99 -7.37 -4.44
CA ALA A 115 -13.01 -8.38 -4.15
C ALA A 115 -13.69 -8.15 -2.78
N ASP A 116 -13.17 -7.25 -1.95
CA ASP A 116 -13.77 -6.77 -0.71
C ASP A 116 -14.17 -5.30 -0.87
N GLU A 117 -15.41 -4.98 -0.51
CA GLU A 117 -15.97 -3.63 -0.65
C GLU A 117 -15.26 -2.56 0.18
N ALA A 118 -14.51 -2.97 1.21
CA ALA A 118 -13.68 -2.06 2.01
C ALA A 118 -12.48 -1.50 1.21
N PHE A 119 -12.10 -2.15 0.09
CA PHE A 119 -10.98 -1.72 -0.75
C PHE A 119 -11.48 -1.20 -2.09
N GLN A 120 -11.64 0.09 -2.17
CA GLN A 120 -12.02 0.75 -3.42
C GLN A 120 -10.86 1.60 -3.93
N PHE A 121 -10.57 1.50 -5.23
CA PHE A 121 -9.49 2.26 -5.86
C PHE A 121 -10.00 3.06 -7.05
N THR A 122 -9.36 4.19 -7.28
CA THR A 122 -9.58 5.03 -8.45
C THR A 122 -8.27 5.38 -9.14
N VAL A 123 -8.36 5.82 -10.38
CA VAL A 123 -7.18 6.28 -11.13
C VAL A 123 -6.63 7.55 -10.48
N LEU A 124 -5.34 7.55 -10.21
CA LEU A 124 -4.60 8.76 -9.90
C LEU A 124 -3.94 9.25 -11.20
N PRO A 125 -4.36 10.39 -11.79
CA PRO A 125 -3.85 10.86 -13.07
C PRO A 125 -2.44 11.45 -12.92
N TRP A 126 -1.50 10.63 -12.51
CA TRP A 126 -0.12 11.01 -12.25
C TRP A 126 0.80 10.37 -13.28
N PRO A 127 1.65 11.16 -13.98
CA PRO A 127 2.55 10.63 -14.99
C PRO A 127 3.66 9.78 -14.37
N ASP A 128 4.25 8.89 -15.16
CA ASP A 128 5.47 8.21 -14.75
C ASP A 128 6.57 9.22 -14.41
N TYR A 129 7.21 9.08 -13.24
CA TYR A 129 8.20 10.04 -12.75
C TYR A 129 9.40 10.22 -13.69
N PHE A 130 9.80 9.14 -14.37
CA PHE A 130 10.93 9.15 -15.28
C PHE A 130 10.44 9.26 -16.73
N GLY A 131 9.78 10.36 -17.06
CA GLY A 131 9.10 10.56 -18.34
C GLY A 131 9.96 10.45 -19.60
N LYS A 132 11.29 10.41 -19.46
CA LYS A 132 12.24 10.18 -20.58
C LYS A 132 12.66 8.70 -20.71
N ALA A 133 12.27 7.84 -19.77
CA ALA A 133 12.58 6.41 -19.87
C ALA A 133 11.76 5.74 -20.98
N PRO A 134 12.28 4.66 -21.59
CA PRO A 134 11.55 3.91 -22.60
C PRO A 134 10.17 3.48 -22.08
N ARG A 135 9.14 3.65 -22.90
CA ARG A 135 7.74 3.30 -22.55
C ARG A 135 7.18 4.02 -21.34
N ALA A 136 7.76 5.16 -20.92
CA ALA A 136 7.12 6.02 -19.93
C ALA A 136 5.75 6.50 -20.42
N ARG A 137 4.75 6.49 -19.51
CA ARG A 137 3.41 7.01 -19.76
C ARG A 137 3.22 8.36 -19.04
N LEU A 138 2.82 9.36 -19.79
CA LEU A 138 2.56 10.70 -19.27
C LEU A 138 1.06 10.98 -19.11
N ASP A 139 0.23 10.04 -19.50
CA ASP A 139 -1.23 10.11 -19.43
C ASP A 139 -1.81 9.71 -18.06
N GLY A 140 -0.96 9.34 -17.09
CA GLY A 140 -1.37 8.97 -15.75
C GLY A 140 -1.99 7.58 -15.62
N MET A 141 -1.93 6.73 -16.65
CA MET A 141 -2.65 5.46 -16.70
C MET A 141 -1.84 4.28 -16.13
N ARG A 142 -1.04 4.53 -15.07
CA ARG A 142 -0.31 3.50 -14.30
C ARG A 142 -0.44 3.64 -12.80
N HIS A 143 -1.03 4.74 -12.33
CA HIS A 143 -1.19 5.00 -10.92
C HIS A 143 -2.66 4.86 -10.50
N ILE A 144 -2.83 4.31 -9.32
CA ILE A 144 -4.11 4.25 -8.63
C ILE A 144 -3.95 4.79 -7.21
N VAL A 145 -5.05 5.15 -6.60
CA VAL A 145 -5.13 5.59 -5.20
C VAL A 145 -6.37 4.98 -4.56
N ALA A 146 -6.30 4.72 -3.27
CA ALA A 146 -7.48 4.29 -2.53
C ALA A 146 -8.54 5.41 -2.51
N THR A 147 -9.79 5.04 -2.72
CA THR A 147 -10.92 5.94 -2.51
C THR A 147 -11.04 6.23 -1.01
N PRO A 148 -11.21 7.49 -0.59
CA PRO A 148 -11.37 7.81 0.82
C PRO A 148 -12.54 7.04 1.44
N LEU A 149 -12.29 6.43 2.59
CA LEU A 149 -13.32 5.79 3.38
C LEU A 149 -13.87 6.82 4.39
N PRO A 150 -15.20 7.05 4.44
CA PRO A 150 -15.77 7.94 5.43
C PRO A 150 -15.45 7.48 6.86
N ALA A 151 -14.98 8.40 7.71
CA ALA A 151 -14.57 8.09 9.08
C ALA A 151 -15.70 7.47 9.92
N GLU A 152 -16.95 7.74 9.58
CA GLU A 152 -18.14 7.15 10.22
C GLU A 152 -18.19 5.62 10.11
N HIS A 153 -17.58 5.01 9.07
CA HIS A 153 -17.49 3.56 8.93
C HIS A 153 -16.57 2.94 9.97
N LEU A 154 -15.66 3.70 10.54
CA LEU A 154 -14.74 3.26 11.59
C LEU A 154 -15.33 3.44 12.99
N GLY A 155 -16.43 4.18 13.14
CA GLY A 155 -17.05 4.45 14.44
C GLY A 155 -16.04 5.02 15.45
N SER A 156 -15.95 4.40 16.63
CA SER A 156 -14.99 4.80 17.68
C SER A 156 -13.53 4.64 17.26
N ASP A 157 -13.23 3.71 16.35
CA ASP A 157 -11.86 3.38 15.94
C ASP A 157 -11.26 4.45 15.03
N ALA A 158 -12.08 5.36 14.49
CA ALA A 158 -11.59 6.53 13.76
C ALA A 158 -10.59 7.37 14.59
N ALA A 159 -10.76 7.41 15.92
CA ALA A 159 -9.85 8.10 16.81
C ALA A 159 -8.46 7.44 16.91
N LEU A 160 -8.36 6.16 16.54
CA LEU A 160 -7.12 5.39 16.54
C LEU A 160 -6.35 5.51 15.23
N VAL A 161 -6.94 6.08 14.18
CA VAL A 161 -6.27 6.26 12.88
C VAL A 161 -5.41 7.52 12.93
N ARG A 162 -4.18 7.39 12.46
CA ARG A 162 -3.24 8.51 12.34
C ARG A 162 -3.68 9.43 11.20
N GLY A 163 -3.90 10.69 11.52
CA GLY A 163 -4.17 11.72 10.52
C GLY A 163 -2.92 12.03 9.67
N PRO A 164 -3.10 12.74 8.55
CA PRO A 164 -1.99 13.26 7.77
C PRO A 164 -1.15 14.23 8.61
N LEU A 165 0.10 14.45 8.20
CA LEU A 165 0.90 15.53 8.78
C LEU A 165 0.18 16.86 8.52
N ASP A 166 0.10 17.70 9.54
CA ASP A 166 -0.32 19.10 9.37
C ASP A 166 0.72 19.80 8.48
N ASN A 167 0.44 19.78 7.19
CA ASN A 167 1.33 20.32 6.17
C ASN A 167 1.02 21.78 5.90
N GLU A 168 1.40 22.68 6.81
CA GLU A 168 1.57 24.10 6.47
C GLU A 168 2.49 24.30 5.25
N TRP A 169 3.34 23.29 4.94
CA TRP A 169 4.31 23.30 3.83
C TRP A 169 3.69 23.25 2.44
N PHE A 170 2.50 22.69 2.27
CA PHE A 170 1.82 22.60 0.97
C PHE A 170 0.61 23.49 0.84
N GLY A 171 0.33 24.34 1.82
CA GLY A 171 -0.72 25.37 1.74
C GLY A 171 -2.15 24.84 1.62
N THR A 172 -2.35 23.54 1.83
CA THR A 172 -3.67 22.91 1.85
C THR A 172 -3.96 22.42 3.26
N PRO A 173 -5.04 22.90 3.91
CA PRO A 173 -5.47 22.36 5.18
C PRO A 173 -5.81 20.87 5.00
N ALA A 174 -5.11 20.02 5.73
CA ALA A 174 -5.23 18.56 5.66
C ALA A 174 -6.66 18.00 5.86
N PRO A 175 -7.57 18.65 6.60
CA PRO A 175 -8.93 18.13 6.83
C PRO A 175 -9.82 18.10 5.59
N GLU A 176 -9.60 18.98 4.61
CA GLU A 176 -10.50 19.11 3.46
C GLU A 176 -10.22 18.09 2.34
N LEU A 177 -9.05 17.46 2.35
CA LEU A 177 -8.69 16.44 1.36
C LEU A 177 -9.15 15.03 1.72
N LEU A 178 -9.57 14.80 2.97
CA LEU A 178 -9.94 13.47 3.47
C LEU A 178 -11.41 13.33 3.89
N VAL A 179 -12.22 14.38 3.75
CA VAL A 179 -13.63 14.40 4.20
C VAL A 179 -14.57 14.83 3.06
N GLY A 180 -14.11 14.72 1.82
CA GLY A 180 -14.92 15.02 0.63
C GLY A 180 -15.56 13.79 0.04
#